data_ff31dccb59bfd7cc364dc7453979dbd4
#
_entry.id   ff31dccb59bfd7cc364dc7453979dbd4
#
_cell.length_a   1.000
_cell.length_b   1.000
_cell.length_c   1.000
_cell.angle_alpha   90.00
_cell.angle_beta   90.00
_cell.angle_gamma   90.00
#
_symmetry.space_group_name_H-M   'P 1'
#
loop_
_entity.id
_entity.type
_entity.pdbx_description
1 polymer ?
#
loop_
_entity_poly.entity_id
_entity_poly.type
_entity_poly.pdbx_seq_one_letter_code
_entity_poly.pdbx_strand_id
1 'polypeptide(L)'
;MIDKHESITAKICSFVRVYHSIYSHEKIFDDSLAYDLLSQHEYLKVGQLIEHNFDVNKYDDDYVFNRAQIDDTVNRFLSPIPLSRIRYTEDSLYEYAKKGPVQYVLLGAGLDTFAFRNTNLNIEIYELDHPDTGYYKKDKIKSL
;
A
#
# COMPACT_ATOMS: atom_id res chain seq x y z
N MET A 1 18.96 11.42 -18.14
CA MET A 1 18.72 10.68 -16.89
C MET A 1 17.28 10.96 -16.51
N ILE A 2 16.43 9.96 -16.60
CA ILE A 2 15.04 10.07 -16.09
C ILE A 2 15.19 9.90 -14.58
N ASP A 3 14.90 10.94 -13.81
CA ASP A 3 14.86 10.83 -12.36
C ASP A 3 13.84 9.77 -11.97
N LYS A 4 14.29 8.72 -11.27
CA LYS A 4 13.40 7.69 -10.74
C LYS A 4 12.56 8.30 -9.61
N HIS A 5 11.44 8.90 -9.97
CA HIS A 5 10.47 9.38 -9.00
C HIS A 5 9.54 8.25 -8.59
N GLU A 6 9.94 7.55 -7.54
CA GLU A 6 9.06 6.59 -6.87
C GLU A 6 7.86 7.35 -6.27
N SER A 7 6.65 6.84 -6.52
CA SER A 7 5.43 7.49 -6.04
C SER A 7 5.37 7.51 -4.51
N ILE A 8 5.52 8.69 -3.90
CA ILE A 8 5.36 8.86 -2.44
C ILE A 8 3.95 8.46 -1.99
N THR A 9 2.94 8.73 -2.80
CA THR A 9 1.55 8.35 -2.52
C THR A 9 1.40 6.82 -2.46
N ALA A 10 2.04 6.08 -3.38
CA ALA A 10 2.04 4.62 -3.34
C ALA A 10 2.69 4.08 -2.05
N LYS A 11 3.77 4.70 -1.60
CA LYS A 11 4.44 4.34 -0.34
C LYS A 11 3.58 4.66 0.89
N ILE A 12 2.90 5.81 0.91
CA ILE A 12 1.97 6.15 2.00
C ILE A 12 0.81 5.15 2.05
N CYS A 13 0.21 4.81 0.92
CA CYS A 13 -0.86 3.81 0.86
C CYS A 13 -0.39 2.42 1.33
N SER A 14 0.85 2.03 0.97
CA SER A 14 1.44 0.77 1.47
C SER A 14 1.69 0.83 2.97
N PHE A 15 2.26 1.94 3.48
CA PHE A 15 2.48 2.17 4.91
C PHE A 15 1.17 2.02 5.71
N VAL A 16 0.09 2.64 5.26
CA VAL A 16 -1.21 2.58 5.93
C VAL A 16 -1.74 1.14 6.02
N ARG A 17 -1.57 0.34 4.98
CA ARG A 17 -1.96 -1.08 4.98
C ARG A 17 -1.13 -1.88 5.98
N VAL A 18 0.18 -1.69 5.97
CA VAL A 18 1.09 -2.33 6.94
C VAL A 18 0.73 -1.92 8.36
N TYR A 19 0.57 -0.61 8.60
CA TYR A 19 0.23 -0.07 9.91
C TYR A 19 -1.06 -0.68 10.46
N HIS A 20 -2.10 -0.73 9.63
CA HIS A 20 -3.38 -1.31 9.97
C HIS A 20 -3.27 -2.81 10.27
N SER A 21 -2.54 -3.56 9.42
CA SER A 21 -2.34 -5.00 9.60
C SER A 21 -1.59 -5.34 10.90
N ILE A 22 -0.66 -4.48 11.33
CA ILE A 22 0.12 -4.71 12.56
C ILE A 22 -0.63 -4.25 13.82
N TYR A 23 -1.25 -3.06 13.77
CA TYR A 23 -1.66 -2.37 15.00
C TYR A 23 -3.17 -2.33 15.24
N SER A 24 -4.01 -2.64 14.25
CA SER A 24 -5.46 -2.62 14.45
C SER A 24 -5.98 -3.94 15.02
N HIS A 25 -6.79 -3.85 16.07
CA HIS A 25 -7.48 -5.01 16.64
C HIS A 25 -8.59 -5.51 15.71
N GLU A 26 -9.42 -4.59 15.21
CA GLU A 26 -10.46 -4.88 14.23
C GLU A 26 -9.93 -4.49 12.84
N LYS A 27 -9.72 -5.51 12.02
CA LYS A 27 -9.15 -5.30 10.69
C LYS A 27 -10.25 -5.15 9.65
N ILE A 28 -10.35 -3.95 9.08
CA ILE A 28 -11.14 -3.71 7.87
C ILE A 28 -10.54 -4.49 6.71
N PHE A 29 -9.21 -4.51 6.65
CA PHE A 29 -8.43 -5.12 5.60
C PHE A 29 -7.10 -5.60 6.17
N ASP A 30 -6.67 -6.80 5.83
CA ASP A 30 -5.38 -7.36 6.27
C ASP A 30 -4.48 -7.62 5.07
N ASP A 31 -3.32 -6.96 5.03
CA ASP A 31 -2.38 -7.04 3.93
C ASP A 31 -0.93 -7.16 4.44
N SER A 32 -0.56 -8.37 4.82
CA SER A 32 0.79 -8.65 5.28
C SER A 32 1.85 -8.46 4.17
N LEU A 33 1.49 -8.67 2.89
CA LEU A 33 2.41 -8.53 1.76
C LEU A 33 2.81 -7.07 1.49
N ALA A 34 2.01 -6.11 1.94
CA ALA A 34 2.37 -4.70 1.80
C ALA A 34 3.69 -4.36 2.53
N TYR A 35 4.03 -5.10 3.60
CA TYR A 35 5.30 -4.95 4.30
C TYR A 35 6.50 -5.36 3.43
N ASP A 36 6.34 -6.41 2.66
CA ASP A 36 7.41 -6.93 1.80
C ASP A 36 7.71 -6.01 0.62
N LEU A 37 6.67 -5.29 0.14
CA LEU A 37 6.83 -4.28 -0.91
C LEU A 37 7.42 -2.95 -0.40
N LEU A 38 7.33 -2.68 0.89
CA LEU A 38 7.85 -1.49 1.53
C LEU A 38 8.97 -1.89 2.49
N SER A 39 10.24 -1.67 2.12
CA SER A 39 11.36 -2.00 3.01
C SER A 39 11.23 -1.33 4.38
N GLN A 40 11.89 -1.90 5.40
CA GLN A 40 11.89 -1.32 6.75
C GLN A 40 12.33 0.14 6.74
N HIS A 41 13.38 0.48 6.00
CA HIS A 41 13.86 1.85 5.88
C HIS A 41 12.81 2.79 5.27
N GLU A 42 12.11 2.36 4.22
CA GLU A 42 11.05 3.14 3.60
C GLU A 42 9.83 3.28 4.52
N TYR A 43 9.50 2.23 5.28
CA TYR A 43 8.46 2.29 6.30
C TYR A 43 8.76 3.36 7.35
N LEU A 44 9.99 3.40 7.87
CA LEU A 44 10.43 4.41 8.83
C LEU A 44 10.41 5.82 8.23
N LYS A 45 10.86 5.98 6.99
CA LYS A 45 10.81 7.27 6.26
C LYS A 45 9.40 7.80 6.11
N VAL A 46 8.45 6.94 5.75
CA VAL A 46 7.04 7.34 5.63
C VAL A 46 6.46 7.69 6.99
N GLY A 47 6.77 6.92 8.03
CA GLY A 47 6.37 7.23 9.41
C GLY A 47 6.84 8.60 9.86
N GLN A 48 8.11 8.92 9.63
CA GLN A 48 8.70 10.21 9.94
C GLN A 48 8.05 11.36 9.14
N LEU A 49 7.78 11.13 7.86
CA LEU A 49 7.10 12.10 7.01
C LEU A 49 5.69 12.45 7.55
N ILE A 50 4.96 11.44 8.03
CA ILE A 50 3.64 11.63 8.64
C ILE A 50 3.76 12.41 9.95
N GLU A 51 4.71 12.06 10.81
CA GLU A 51 4.96 12.74 12.09
C GLU A 51 5.27 14.24 11.91
N HIS A 52 6.01 14.56 10.87
CA HIS A 52 6.37 15.94 10.55
C HIS A 52 5.37 16.65 9.62
N ASN A 53 4.13 16.19 9.54
CA ASN A 53 3.08 16.77 8.71
C ASN A 53 3.50 16.92 7.23
N PHE A 54 4.16 15.90 6.70
CA PHE A 54 4.66 15.82 5.32
C PHE A 54 5.75 16.86 4.96
N ASP A 55 6.46 17.39 5.96
CA ASP A 55 7.61 18.27 5.72
C ASP A 55 8.86 17.41 5.42
N VAL A 56 9.20 17.31 4.14
CA VAL A 56 10.35 16.53 3.65
C VAL A 56 11.72 17.09 4.09
N ASN A 57 11.78 18.33 4.60
CA ASN A 57 13.03 18.93 5.06
C ASN A 57 13.39 18.54 6.51
N LYS A 58 12.52 17.83 7.20
CA LYS A 58 12.71 17.37 8.58
C LYS A 58 13.08 15.89 8.64
N TYR A 59 13.84 15.41 7.66
CA TYR A 59 14.30 14.03 7.66
C TYR A 59 15.51 13.86 8.59
N ASP A 60 15.48 12.81 9.41
CA ASP A 60 16.54 12.39 10.32
C ASP A 60 16.86 10.92 10.09
N ASP A 61 18.12 10.58 9.83
CA ASP A 61 18.56 9.20 9.62
C ASP A 61 18.54 8.36 10.91
N ASP A 62 18.63 8.99 12.07
CA ASP A 62 18.56 8.36 13.40
C ASP A 62 17.13 8.29 13.96
N TYR A 63 16.13 8.51 13.09
CA TYR A 63 14.72 8.52 13.49
C TYR A 63 14.28 7.21 14.15
N VAL A 64 13.70 7.34 15.32
CA VAL A 64 13.06 6.25 16.05
C VAL A 64 11.56 6.36 15.91
N PHE A 65 10.96 5.35 15.30
CA PHE A 65 9.53 5.30 15.07
C PHE A 65 8.73 5.40 16.37
N ASN A 66 7.93 6.45 16.49
CA ASN A 66 7.04 6.65 17.64
C ASN A 66 5.58 6.53 17.23
N ARG A 67 5.01 5.35 17.42
CA ARG A 67 3.62 5.05 17.09
C ARG A 67 2.64 6.06 17.70
N ALA A 68 2.84 6.43 18.97
CA ALA A 68 1.89 7.29 19.68
C ALA A 68 1.73 8.67 19.04
N GLN A 69 2.76 9.16 18.34
CA GLN A 69 2.72 10.46 17.67
C GLN A 69 1.92 10.45 16.37
N ILE A 70 1.86 9.32 15.68
CA ILE A 70 1.19 9.21 14.38
C ILE A 70 -0.13 8.45 14.41
N ASP A 71 -0.43 7.74 15.51
CA ASP A 71 -1.59 6.82 15.60
C ASP A 71 -2.91 7.54 15.29
N ASP A 72 -3.12 8.73 15.84
CA ASP A 72 -4.33 9.52 15.58
C ASP A 72 -4.41 9.97 14.11
N THR A 73 -3.30 10.48 13.56
CA THR A 73 -3.22 10.91 12.16
C THR A 73 -3.48 9.75 11.20
N VAL A 74 -2.85 8.61 11.44
CA VAL A 74 -3.03 7.43 10.59
C VAL A 74 -4.45 6.91 10.67
N ASN A 75 -4.99 6.70 11.87
CA ASN A 75 -6.28 6.05 12.04
C ASN A 75 -7.47 6.95 11.67
N ARG A 76 -7.37 8.27 11.85
CA ARG A 76 -8.48 9.18 11.55
C ARG A 76 -8.45 9.75 10.14
N PHE A 77 -7.26 10.02 9.61
CA PHE A 77 -7.15 10.78 8.37
C PHE A 77 -6.59 9.98 7.20
N LEU A 78 -5.63 9.08 7.45
CA LEU A 78 -4.96 8.37 6.36
C LEU A 78 -5.57 7.01 6.05
N SER A 79 -5.97 6.23 7.06
CA SER A 79 -6.44 4.86 6.89
C SER A 79 -7.87 4.72 6.36
N PRO A 80 -8.88 5.52 6.79
CA PRO A 80 -10.27 5.19 6.50
C PRO A 80 -10.59 5.09 5.02
N ILE A 81 -10.16 6.06 4.24
CA ILE A 81 -10.47 6.11 2.79
C ILE A 81 -9.79 5.00 2.02
N PRO A 82 -8.44 4.83 2.05
CA PRO A 82 -7.80 3.80 1.24
C PRO A 82 -8.21 2.39 1.65
N LEU A 83 -8.30 2.09 2.95
CA LEU A 83 -8.68 0.75 3.41
C LEU A 83 -10.13 0.39 3.05
N SER A 84 -11.06 1.32 3.23
CA SER A 84 -12.47 1.09 2.85
C SER A 84 -12.62 0.90 1.34
N ARG A 85 -11.89 1.66 0.53
CA ARG A 85 -11.91 1.52 -0.94
C ARG A 85 -11.39 0.17 -1.37
N ILE A 86 -10.24 -0.27 -0.82
CA ILE A 86 -9.66 -1.59 -1.14
C ILE A 86 -10.65 -2.68 -0.74
N ARG A 87 -11.15 -2.65 0.48
CA ARG A 87 -12.11 -3.64 0.98
C ARG A 87 -13.36 -3.72 0.11
N TYR A 88 -13.98 -2.59 -0.18
CA TYR A 88 -15.15 -2.53 -1.04
C TYR A 88 -14.90 -3.07 -2.45
N THR A 89 -13.74 -2.71 -3.02
CA THR A 89 -13.37 -3.17 -4.38
C THR A 89 -13.17 -4.68 -4.40
N GLU A 90 -12.43 -5.23 -3.45
CA GLU A 90 -12.17 -6.67 -3.40
C GLU A 90 -13.44 -7.48 -3.13
N ASP A 91 -14.28 -7.03 -2.20
CA ASP A 91 -15.58 -7.67 -1.96
C ASP A 91 -16.46 -7.67 -3.22
N SER A 92 -16.50 -6.54 -3.93
CA SER A 92 -17.25 -6.41 -5.18
C SER A 92 -16.71 -7.35 -6.26
N LEU A 93 -15.39 -7.43 -6.41
CA LEU A 93 -14.75 -8.34 -7.38
C LEU A 93 -15.10 -9.81 -7.08
N TYR A 94 -15.01 -10.22 -5.83
CA TYR A 94 -15.36 -11.59 -5.44
C TYR A 94 -16.84 -11.90 -5.69
N GLU A 95 -17.75 -10.96 -5.44
CA GLU A 95 -19.17 -11.13 -5.73
C GLU A 95 -19.45 -11.25 -7.24
N TYR A 96 -18.77 -10.44 -8.07
CA TYR A 96 -18.88 -10.56 -9.53
C TYR A 96 -18.27 -11.87 -10.06
N ALA A 97 -17.13 -12.28 -9.53
CA ALA A 97 -16.44 -13.50 -9.93
C ALA A 97 -17.25 -14.79 -9.63
N LYS A 98 -18.21 -14.75 -8.70
CA LYS A 98 -19.17 -15.85 -8.48
C LYS A 98 -20.11 -16.06 -9.69
N LYS A 99 -20.30 -15.04 -10.52
CA LYS A 99 -21.20 -15.09 -11.67
C LYS A 99 -20.49 -15.48 -12.96
N GLY A 100 -19.17 -15.50 -12.97
CA GLY A 100 -18.34 -15.85 -14.11
C GLY A 100 -17.01 -15.11 -14.13
N PRO A 101 -16.18 -15.32 -15.16
CA PRO A 101 -14.89 -14.64 -15.28
C PRO A 101 -15.03 -13.11 -15.36
N VAL A 102 -14.15 -12.42 -14.66
CA VAL A 102 -14.07 -10.96 -14.63
C VAL A 102 -12.65 -10.50 -14.93
N GLN A 103 -12.52 -9.35 -15.58
CA GLN A 103 -11.25 -8.66 -15.76
C GLN A 103 -11.18 -7.49 -14.79
N TYR A 104 -10.11 -7.45 -14.00
CA TYR A 104 -9.83 -6.37 -13.07
C TYR A 104 -8.64 -5.54 -13.57
N VAL A 105 -8.90 -4.30 -13.91
CA VAL A 105 -7.89 -3.36 -14.40
C VAL A 105 -7.63 -2.30 -13.33
N LEU A 106 -6.41 -2.33 -12.76
CA LEU A 106 -5.95 -1.32 -11.79
C LEU A 106 -5.25 -0.19 -12.55
N LEU A 107 -5.84 0.99 -12.56
CA LEU A 107 -5.24 2.21 -13.12
C LEU A 107 -4.50 2.95 -12.00
N GLY A 108 -3.17 3.05 -12.10
CA GLY A 108 -2.32 3.55 -11.03
C GLY A 108 -2.16 2.52 -9.91
N ALA A 109 -1.76 1.30 -10.27
CA ALA A 109 -1.68 0.16 -9.34
C ALA A 109 -0.73 0.38 -8.15
N GLY A 110 0.30 1.22 -8.32
CA GLY A 110 1.24 1.53 -7.25
C GLY A 110 1.87 0.29 -6.64
N LEU A 111 1.79 0.20 -5.33
CA LEU A 111 2.22 -0.96 -4.54
C LEU A 111 1.04 -1.85 -4.11
N ASP A 112 -0.03 -1.89 -4.89
CA ASP A 112 -1.15 -2.80 -4.63
C ASP A 112 -0.69 -4.26 -4.62
N THR A 113 -1.26 -5.08 -3.74
CA THR A 113 -0.86 -6.48 -3.53
C THR A 113 -1.91 -7.48 -3.99
N PHE A 114 -3.06 -7.02 -4.50
CA PHE A 114 -4.17 -7.91 -4.85
C PHE A 114 -3.77 -9.04 -5.80
N ALA A 115 -2.96 -8.73 -6.81
CA ALA A 115 -2.49 -9.72 -7.78
C ALA A 115 -1.73 -10.90 -7.14
N PHE A 116 -1.11 -10.69 -5.96
CA PHE A 116 -0.35 -11.72 -5.24
C PHE A 116 -1.17 -12.41 -4.14
N ARG A 117 -2.24 -11.78 -3.67
CA ARG A 117 -3.14 -12.32 -2.64
C ARG A 117 -4.34 -13.05 -3.23
N ASN A 118 -4.70 -12.72 -4.47
CA ASN A 118 -5.86 -13.33 -5.12
C ASN A 118 -5.59 -14.78 -5.50
N THR A 119 -6.47 -15.66 -5.05
CA THR A 119 -6.47 -17.08 -5.41
C THR A 119 -7.65 -17.48 -6.30
N ASN A 120 -8.52 -16.53 -6.63
CA ASN A 120 -9.70 -16.80 -7.46
C ASN A 120 -9.34 -16.78 -8.95
N LEU A 121 -9.40 -17.94 -9.58
CA LEU A 121 -9.06 -18.12 -11.00
C LEU A 121 -10.02 -17.43 -11.96
N ASN A 122 -11.20 -17.01 -11.49
CA ASN A 122 -12.15 -16.25 -12.29
C ASN A 122 -11.80 -14.76 -12.38
N ILE A 123 -10.74 -14.29 -11.70
CA ILE A 123 -10.33 -12.88 -11.74
C ILE A 123 -9.02 -12.78 -12.51
N GLU A 124 -9.08 -12.20 -13.69
CA GLU A 124 -7.90 -11.86 -14.49
C GLU A 124 -7.49 -10.42 -14.17
N ILE A 125 -6.21 -10.22 -13.79
CA ILE A 125 -5.73 -8.95 -13.21
C ILE A 125 -4.75 -8.28 -14.16
N TYR A 126 -5.00 -6.99 -14.42
CA TYR A 126 -4.13 -6.12 -15.21
C TYR A 126 -3.75 -4.90 -14.39
N GLU A 127 -2.45 -4.69 -14.18
CA GLU A 127 -1.92 -3.53 -13.48
C GLU A 127 -1.27 -2.56 -14.47
N LEU A 128 -1.74 -1.32 -14.45
CA LEU A 128 -1.18 -0.21 -15.22
C LEU A 128 -0.68 0.87 -14.27
N ASP A 129 0.55 1.32 -14.47
CA ASP A 129 1.16 2.40 -13.70
C ASP A 129 2.27 3.07 -14.50
N HIS A 130 2.84 4.14 -13.95
CA HIS A 130 4.06 4.73 -14.49
C HIS A 130 5.18 3.68 -14.52
N PRO A 131 5.99 3.62 -15.59
CA PRO A 131 7.04 2.60 -15.72
C PRO A 131 7.96 2.49 -14.50
N ASP A 132 8.36 3.62 -13.90
CA ASP A 132 9.27 3.62 -12.75
C ASP A 132 8.65 2.94 -11.52
N THR A 133 7.36 3.19 -11.24
CA THR A 133 6.61 2.50 -10.18
C THR A 133 6.51 1.00 -10.47
N GLY A 134 6.22 0.65 -11.71
CA GLY A 134 6.14 -0.74 -12.14
C GLY A 134 7.48 -1.48 -12.01
N TYR A 135 8.60 -0.86 -12.38
CA TYR A 135 9.94 -1.43 -12.20
C TYR A 135 10.30 -1.60 -10.74
N TYR A 136 10.04 -0.57 -9.92
CA TYR A 136 10.25 -0.65 -8.48
C TYR A 136 9.50 -1.83 -7.86
N LYS A 137 8.20 -1.95 -8.14
CA LYS A 137 7.37 -3.05 -7.65
C LYS A 137 7.91 -4.42 -8.08
N LYS A 138 8.27 -4.55 -9.37
CA LYS A 138 8.84 -5.80 -9.90
C LYS A 138 10.14 -6.20 -9.22
N ASP A 139 11.00 -5.23 -8.89
CA ASP A 139 12.26 -5.52 -8.20
C ASP A 139 12.02 -6.01 -6.77
N LYS A 140 11.07 -5.40 -6.04
CA LYS A 140 10.68 -5.86 -4.71
C LYS A 140 10.14 -7.29 -4.72
N ILE A 141 9.28 -7.60 -5.68
CA ILE A 141 8.67 -8.93 -5.80
C ILE A 141 9.69 -10.03 -6.11
N LYS A 142 10.73 -9.75 -6.89
CA LYS A 142 11.78 -10.74 -7.18
C LYS A 142 12.56 -11.19 -5.95
N SER A 143 12.51 -10.42 -4.88
CA SER A 143 13.19 -10.71 -3.61
C SER A 143 12.32 -11.48 -2.61
N LEU A 144 11.04 -11.71 -2.94
CA LEU A 144 10.09 -12.51 -2.16
C LEU A 144 10.09 -13.98 -2.60
#